data_be9cf09fda66b97ec18a95f0342a29f3
#
_entry.id   be9cf09fda66b97ec18a95f0342a29f3
#
_cell.length_a   1.000
_cell.length_b   1.000
_cell.length_c   1.000
_cell.angle_alpha   90.00
_cell.angle_beta   90.00
_cell.angle_gamma   90.00
#
_symmetry.space_group_name_H-M   'P 1'
#
loop_
_entity.id
_entity.type
_entity.pdbx_description
1 polymer ?
#
loop_
_entity_poly.entity_id
_entity_poly.type
_entity_poly.pdbx_seq_one_letter_code
_entity_poly.pdbx_strand_id
1 'polypeptide(L)'
;MQNNNKILLFIPAYNCEKQIPRVLEQCVNVDNVINEILVVDNQSTDNTLKASSLGAAKLNIPVTIVRNNSNYGLGGSHKVAFSYAIENGFDYIIVLHGDDQGNVHDLIPLITSGKHLQKDCLLGARFMPKSKLEGYSLFRTFGNQVFNILFSLGCGKRLYDLGSGLNLYSVKALTKANYQGFANNLTFNYFMILASVNWKWNMEFFPITWREDDQISNVKLFKQSREVLKILLTYIISRKDFLTKNFSGREYYSYSYTVVEKQHHRDL
;
A
#
# COMPACT_ATOMS: atom_id res chain seq x y z
N MET A 1 23.00 14.26 -8.04
CA MET A 1 22.01 14.37 -9.13
C MET A 1 20.66 14.52 -8.46
N GLN A 2 19.99 15.66 -8.65
CA GLN A 2 18.62 15.82 -8.16
C GLN A 2 17.74 14.77 -8.85
N ASN A 3 17.06 13.98 -8.04
CA ASN A 3 16.16 12.95 -8.54
C ASN A 3 14.91 13.65 -9.06
N ASN A 4 14.78 13.79 -10.37
CA ASN A 4 13.71 14.53 -11.03
C ASN A 4 12.40 13.73 -11.11
N ASN A 5 12.34 12.58 -10.44
CA ASN A 5 11.16 11.71 -10.46
C ASN A 5 10.07 12.24 -9.55
N LYS A 6 8.85 12.27 -10.06
CA LYS A 6 7.67 12.63 -9.30
C LYS A 6 7.18 11.43 -8.49
N ILE A 7 7.15 11.57 -7.16
CA ILE A 7 6.75 10.53 -6.23
C ILE A 7 5.47 10.95 -5.50
N LEU A 8 4.44 10.13 -5.62
CA LEU A 8 3.18 10.26 -4.87
C LEU A 8 3.24 9.41 -3.59
N LEU A 9 2.88 9.97 -2.45
CA LEU A 9 2.59 9.18 -1.24
C LEU A 9 1.08 9.00 -1.12
N PHE A 10 0.61 7.77 -1.25
CA PHE A 10 -0.77 7.38 -1.07
C PHE A 10 -1.02 6.84 0.33
N ILE A 11 -2.02 7.39 1.00
CA ILE A 11 -2.47 6.98 2.34
C ILE A 11 -3.93 6.51 2.25
N PRO A 12 -4.21 5.19 2.20
CA PRO A 12 -5.56 4.66 2.36
C PRO A 12 -6.04 4.88 3.80
N ALA A 13 -7.19 5.51 3.96
CA ALA A 13 -7.78 5.83 5.25
C ALA A 13 -9.20 5.25 5.39
N TYR A 14 -9.46 4.56 6.49
CA TYR A 14 -10.79 4.06 6.82
C TYR A 14 -10.95 3.90 8.34
N ASN A 15 -11.80 4.73 8.94
CA ASN A 15 -12.06 4.74 10.38
C ASN A 15 -10.76 4.78 11.21
N CYS A 16 -9.89 5.73 10.91
CA CYS A 16 -8.58 5.90 11.54
C CYS A 16 -8.36 7.33 12.08
N GLU A 17 -9.41 7.96 12.63
CA GLU A 17 -9.37 9.34 13.13
C GLU A 17 -8.25 9.58 14.14
N LYS A 18 -7.87 8.56 14.92
CA LYS A 18 -6.81 8.66 15.95
C LYS A 18 -5.41 8.45 15.37
N GLN A 19 -5.29 7.65 14.30
CA GLN A 19 -4.04 7.25 13.70
C GLN A 19 -3.57 8.23 12.61
N ILE A 20 -4.51 8.69 11.77
CA ILE A 20 -4.18 9.52 10.60
C ILE A 20 -3.38 10.79 10.91
N PRO A 21 -3.59 11.49 12.04
CA PRO A 21 -2.75 12.64 12.39
C PRO A 21 -1.27 12.25 12.60
N ARG A 22 -1.00 11.08 13.21
CA ARG A 22 0.36 10.59 13.43
C ARG A 22 1.03 10.14 12.14
N VAL A 23 0.24 9.55 11.21
CA VAL A 23 0.73 9.19 9.87
C VAL A 23 1.12 10.43 9.08
N LEU A 24 0.32 11.49 9.12
CA LEU A 24 0.64 12.76 8.47
C LEU A 24 1.82 13.46 9.13
N GLU A 25 1.97 13.35 10.45
CA GLU A 25 3.13 13.89 11.17
C GLU A 25 4.45 13.25 10.73
N GLN A 26 4.46 11.95 10.35
CA GLN A 26 5.63 11.29 9.74
C GLN A 26 6.03 11.94 8.40
N CYS A 27 5.11 12.67 7.75
CA CYS A 27 5.34 13.32 6.46
C CYS A 27 5.93 14.73 6.58
N VAL A 28 6.21 15.19 7.78
CA VAL A 28 6.94 16.45 8.00
C VAL A 28 8.39 16.26 7.52
N ASN A 29 8.92 17.22 6.74
CA ASN A 29 10.29 17.24 6.20
C ASN A 29 10.66 16.10 5.23
N VAL A 30 9.68 15.53 4.49
CA VAL A 30 9.93 14.59 3.39
C VAL A 30 9.66 15.20 2.00
N ASP A 31 9.44 16.51 1.93
CA ASP A 31 9.20 17.32 0.72
C ASP A 31 10.36 17.27 -0.29
N ASN A 32 11.57 16.99 0.18
CA ASN A 32 12.73 16.75 -0.68
C ASN A 32 12.69 15.42 -1.43
N VAL A 33 11.73 14.54 -1.12
CA VAL A 33 11.62 13.18 -1.70
C VAL A 33 10.23 12.94 -2.27
N ILE A 34 9.17 13.44 -1.61
CA ILE A 34 7.77 13.22 -1.97
C ILE A 34 7.21 14.53 -2.55
N ASN A 35 6.55 14.43 -3.71
CA ASN A 35 6.03 15.60 -4.42
C ASN A 35 4.58 15.92 -4.06
N GLU A 36 3.78 14.91 -3.68
CA GLU A 36 2.39 15.07 -3.28
C GLU A 36 1.96 13.93 -2.37
N ILE A 37 1.05 14.22 -1.45
CA ILE A 37 0.37 13.25 -0.61
C ILE A 37 -1.08 13.14 -1.06
N LEU A 38 -1.53 11.91 -1.35
CA LEU A 38 -2.92 11.58 -1.65
C LEU A 38 -3.52 10.79 -0.50
N VAL A 39 -4.43 11.39 0.26
CA VAL A 39 -5.23 10.69 1.26
C VAL A 39 -6.53 10.21 0.60
N VAL A 40 -6.79 8.91 0.63
CA VAL A 40 -8.02 8.32 0.06
C VAL A 40 -8.89 7.82 1.20
N ASP A 41 -9.92 8.57 1.55
CA ASP A 41 -10.94 8.15 2.51
C ASP A 41 -11.89 7.15 1.85
N ASN A 42 -11.96 5.95 2.43
CA ASN A 42 -12.79 4.88 1.91
C ASN A 42 -14.19 4.82 2.57
N GLN A 43 -14.89 5.96 2.63
CA GLN A 43 -16.19 6.12 3.28
C GLN A 43 -16.13 5.91 4.80
N SER A 44 -15.18 6.57 5.47
CA SER A 44 -15.11 6.59 6.94
C SER A 44 -16.39 7.16 7.56
N THR A 45 -16.79 6.60 8.69
CA THR A 45 -17.96 7.00 9.48
C THR A 45 -17.60 7.77 10.75
N ASP A 46 -16.31 7.84 11.06
CA ASP A 46 -15.73 8.62 12.15
C ASP A 46 -15.19 9.99 11.65
N ASN A 47 -14.37 10.67 12.42
CA ASN A 47 -13.79 11.96 12.06
C ASN A 47 -12.51 11.85 11.21
N THR A 48 -12.25 10.73 10.55
CA THR A 48 -11.03 10.53 9.73
C THR A 48 -10.80 11.65 8.73
N LEU A 49 -11.81 12.08 7.97
CA LEU A 49 -11.69 13.18 7.01
C LEU A 49 -11.25 14.49 7.68
N LYS A 50 -11.92 14.87 8.75
CA LYS A 50 -11.59 16.09 9.49
C LYS A 50 -10.17 16.05 10.07
N ALA A 51 -9.78 14.89 10.62
CA ALA A 51 -8.44 14.67 11.15
C ALA A 51 -7.37 14.73 10.05
N SER A 52 -7.69 14.21 8.85
CA SER A 52 -6.82 14.31 7.67
C SER A 52 -6.60 15.75 7.24
N SER A 53 -7.67 16.57 7.14
CA SER A 53 -7.56 17.99 6.78
C SER A 53 -6.72 18.77 7.79
N LEU A 54 -6.95 18.56 9.09
CA LEU A 54 -6.18 19.22 10.15
C LEU A 54 -4.69 18.80 10.16
N GLY A 55 -4.40 17.55 9.84
CA GLY A 55 -3.03 17.05 9.72
C GLY A 55 -2.34 17.61 8.48
N ALA A 56 -3.03 17.60 7.34
CA ALA A 56 -2.54 18.13 6.07
C ALA A 56 -2.15 19.63 6.17
N ALA A 57 -2.95 20.44 6.88
CA ALA A 57 -2.69 21.86 7.06
C ALA A 57 -1.34 22.20 7.73
N LYS A 58 -0.67 21.21 8.33
CA LYS A 58 0.64 21.36 8.99
C LYS A 58 1.81 21.03 8.08
N LEU A 59 1.53 20.53 6.87
CA LEU A 59 2.56 20.05 5.94
C LEU A 59 2.92 21.12 4.90
N ASN A 60 4.17 21.14 4.49
CA ASN A 60 4.67 21.99 3.41
C ASN A 60 4.61 21.29 2.02
N ILE A 61 4.13 20.05 1.97
CA ILE A 61 3.95 19.27 0.75
C ILE A 61 2.51 19.47 0.26
N PRO A 62 2.25 19.55 -1.05
CA PRO A 62 0.91 19.48 -1.60
C PRO A 62 0.15 18.24 -1.10
N VAL A 63 -1.07 18.42 -0.62
CA VAL A 63 -1.93 17.32 -0.15
C VAL A 63 -3.26 17.37 -0.86
N THR A 64 -3.64 16.26 -1.47
CA THR A 64 -4.98 16.05 -2.02
C THR A 64 -5.73 15.03 -1.17
N ILE A 65 -6.88 15.41 -0.64
CA ILE A 65 -7.77 14.52 0.12
C ILE A 65 -8.97 14.20 -0.78
N VAL A 66 -9.17 12.91 -1.02
CA VAL A 66 -10.30 12.43 -1.81
C VAL A 66 -11.13 11.46 -0.97
N ARG A 67 -12.42 11.40 -1.28
CA ARG A 67 -13.34 10.42 -0.71
C ARG A 67 -13.85 9.50 -1.81
N ASN A 68 -13.70 8.20 -1.65
CA ASN A 68 -14.30 7.20 -2.54
C ASN A 68 -15.82 7.38 -2.60
N ASN A 69 -16.43 7.25 -3.77
CA ASN A 69 -17.89 7.42 -3.91
C ASN A 69 -18.69 6.24 -3.32
N SER A 70 -18.01 5.14 -3.00
CA SER A 70 -18.53 4.07 -2.14
C SER A 70 -17.37 3.37 -1.42
N ASN A 71 -17.68 2.56 -0.41
CA ASN A 71 -16.65 1.75 0.25
C ASN A 71 -16.15 0.68 -0.72
N TYR A 72 -14.95 0.88 -1.26
CA TYR A 72 -14.30 -0.03 -2.20
C TYR A 72 -13.37 -1.04 -1.53
N GLY A 73 -13.18 -0.96 -0.20
CA GLY A 73 -12.18 -1.72 0.52
C GLY A 73 -10.75 -1.24 0.23
N LEU A 74 -9.78 -1.87 0.87
CA LEU A 74 -8.36 -1.48 0.76
C LEU A 74 -7.85 -1.60 -0.68
N GLY A 75 -8.11 -2.74 -1.34
CA GLY A 75 -7.68 -2.96 -2.73
C GLY A 75 -8.34 -2.01 -3.72
N GLY A 76 -9.61 -1.64 -3.50
CA GLY A 76 -10.27 -0.63 -4.32
C GLY A 76 -9.65 0.75 -4.15
N SER A 77 -9.28 1.15 -2.93
CA SER A 77 -8.57 2.41 -2.68
C SER A 77 -7.17 2.42 -3.33
N HIS A 78 -6.47 1.27 -3.40
CA HIS A 78 -5.24 1.16 -4.19
C HIS A 78 -5.48 1.42 -5.68
N LYS A 79 -6.58 0.88 -6.25
CA LYS A 79 -6.90 1.09 -7.66
C LYS A 79 -7.21 2.55 -7.97
N VAL A 80 -7.93 3.24 -7.07
CA VAL A 80 -8.14 4.69 -7.14
C VAL A 80 -6.80 5.42 -7.16
N ALA A 81 -5.92 5.14 -6.21
CA ALA A 81 -4.63 5.82 -6.09
C ALA A 81 -3.68 5.51 -7.25
N PHE A 82 -3.68 4.28 -7.77
CA PHE A 82 -2.88 3.90 -8.92
C PHE A 82 -3.36 4.61 -10.19
N SER A 83 -4.68 4.72 -10.39
CA SER A 83 -5.26 5.51 -11.50
C SER A 83 -4.87 6.98 -11.35
N TYR A 84 -5.02 7.56 -10.14
CA TYR A 84 -4.61 8.93 -9.86
C TYR A 84 -3.13 9.18 -10.20
N ALA A 85 -2.23 8.27 -9.79
CA ALA A 85 -0.81 8.40 -10.07
C ALA A 85 -0.49 8.37 -11.57
N ILE A 86 -1.16 7.49 -12.32
CA ILE A 86 -1.02 7.38 -13.79
C ILE A 86 -1.52 8.66 -14.47
N GLU A 87 -2.73 9.12 -14.12
CA GLU A 87 -3.40 10.26 -14.73
C GLU A 87 -2.66 11.59 -14.47
N ASN A 88 -1.99 11.72 -13.30
CA ASN A 88 -1.26 12.93 -12.90
C ASN A 88 0.26 12.86 -13.20
N GLY A 89 0.71 11.83 -13.92
CA GLY A 89 2.07 11.72 -14.44
C GLY A 89 3.13 11.56 -13.35
N PHE A 90 2.83 10.79 -12.28
CA PHE A 90 3.83 10.37 -11.31
C PHE A 90 4.69 9.24 -11.85
N ASP A 91 5.95 9.17 -11.42
CA ASP A 91 6.88 8.10 -11.78
C ASP A 91 6.79 6.93 -10.81
N TYR A 92 6.56 7.23 -9.53
CA TYR A 92 6.44 6.26 -8.45
C TYR A 92 5.27 6.60 -7.53
N ILE A 93 4.71 5.56 -6.93
CA ILE A 93 3.72 5.68 -5.86
C ILE A 93 4.17 4.88 -4.64
N ILE A 94 4.21 5.55 -3.49
CA ILE A 94 4.41 4.93 -2.18
C ILE A 94 3.02 4.67 -1.59
N VAL A 95 2.84 3.50 -1.02
CA VAL A 95 1.69 3.18 -0.18
C VAL A 95 2.14 3.23 1.26
N LEU A 96 1.47 4.00 2.10
CA LEU A 96 1.63 4.02 3.55
C LEU A 96 0.25 3.94 4.19
N HIS A 97 -0.05 2.87 4.90
CA HIS A 97 -1.36 2.69 5.49
C HIS A 97 -1.66 3.75 6.56
N GLY A 98 -2.91 4.25 6.58
CA GLY A 98 -3.39 5.28 7.51
C GLY A 98 -3.61 4.79 8.95
N ASP A 99 -3.26 3.54 9.23
CA ASP A 99 -3.38 2.88 10.54
C ASP A 99 -2.15 3.09 11.46
N ASP A 100 -1.15 3.85 11.00
CA ASP A 100 0.05 4.21 11.76
C ASP A 100 0.90 3.01 12.23
N GLN A 101 0.83 1.89 11.52
CA GLN A 101 1.64 0.72 11.84
C GLN A 101 3.00 0.71 11.14
N GLY A 102 3.11 1.30 9.94
CA GLY A 102 4.34 1.44 9.18
C GLY A 102 5.01 2.81 9.40
N ASN A 103 6.31 2.88 9.10
CA ASN A 103 7.08 4.12 9.18
C ASN A 103 7.64 4.49 7.80
N VAL A 104 7.22 5.63 7.24
CA VAL A 104 7.68 6.09 5.91
C VAL A 104 9.20 6.28 5.86
N HIS A 105 9.83 6.63 6.98
CA HIS A 105 11.27 6.85 7.06
C HIS A 105 12.11 5.59 6.81
N ASP A 106 11.54 4.39 6.89
CA ASP A 106 12.24 3.15 6.51
C ASP A 106 12.48 3.07 4.99
N LEU A 107 11.66 3.77 4.19
CA LEU A 107 11.77 3.80 2.72
C LEU A 107 12.62 4.97 2.20
N ILE A 108 12.63 6.11 2.89
CA ILE A 108 13.33 7.33 2.43
C ILE A 108 14.80 7.09 2.04
N PRO A 109 15.62 6.34 2.82
CA PRO A 109 17.02 6.06 2.44
C PRO A 109 17.17 5.30 1.11
N LEU A 110 16.21 4.44 0.77
CA LEU A 110 16.22 3.70 -0.50
C LEU A 110 15.90 4.61 -1.69
N ILE A 111 15.09 5.63 -1.46
CA ILE A 111 14.76 6.63 -2.49
C ILE A 111 15.93 7.59 -2.65
N THR A 112 16.48 8.14 -1.58
CA THR A 112 17.60 9.10 -1.63
C THR A 112 18.86 8.49 -2.22
N SER A 113 19.11 7.20 -2.00
CA SER A 113 20.22 6.47 -2.64
C SER A 113 19.97 6.11 -4.12
N GLY A 114 18.77 6.40 -4.66
CA GLY A 114 18.41 6.04 -6.04
C GLY A 114 18.12 4.55 -6.24
N LYS A 115 18.03 3.75 -5.18
CA LYS A 115 17.81 2.30 -5.29
C LYS A 115 16.47 1.95 -5.95
N HIS A 116 15.44 2.78 -5.75
CA HIS A 116 14.12 2.62 -6.36
C HIS A 116 14.13 2.72 -7.89
N LEU A 117 15.10 3.45 -8.50
CA LEU A 117 15.16 3.69 -9.95
C LEU A 117 15.31 2.41 -10.79
N GLN A 118 15.85 1.36 -10.19
CA GLN A 118 16.07 0.08 -10.84
C GLN A 118 15.00 -0.96 -10.50
N LYS A 119 13.93 -0.56 -9.78
CA LYS A 119 12.93 -1.47 -9.26
C LYS A 119 11.54 -1.17 -9.82
N ASP A 120 10.80 -2.23 -10.14
CA ASP A 120 9.38 -2.14 -10.44
C ASP A 120 8.57 -2.02 -9.15
N CYS A 121 9.04 -2.64 -8.06
CA CYS A 121 8.50 -2.42 -6.72
C CYS A 121 9.53 -2.68 -5.62
N LEU A 122 9.39 -1.91 -4.53
CA LEU A 122 10.03 -2.14 -3.23
C LEU A 122 8.93 -2.48 -2.23
N LEU A 123 9.04 -3.62 -1.57
CA LEU A 123 8.02 -4.14 -0.68
C LEU A 123 8.55 -4.18 0.76
N GLY A 124 7.90 -3.49 1.65
CA GLY A 124 8.25 -3.52 3.07
C GLY A 124 8.01 -4.91 3.64
N ALA A 125 8.92 -5.38 4.47
CA ALA A 125 8.83 -6.69 5.09
C ALA A 125 9.03 -6.61 6.60
N ARG A 126 8.06 -7.14 7.33
CA ARG A 126 8.08 -7.23 8.80
C ARG A 126 8.96 -8.36 9.31
N PHE A 127 9.16 -9.40 8.49
CA PHE A 127 9.75 -10.68 8.92
C PHE A 127 11.09 -10.98 8.25
N MET A 128 11.83 -9.97 7.85
CA MET A 128 13.19 -10.14 7.35
C MET A 128 14.24 -9.65 8.38
N PRO A 129 15.52 -10.02 8.23
CA PRO A 129 16.57 -9.50 9.08
C PRO A 129 16.59 -7.97 9.12
N LYS A 130 16.79 -7.39 10.30
CA LYS A 130 16.79 -5.94 10.60
C LYS A 130 15.38 -5.29 10.70
N SER A 131 14.30 -6.01 10.44
CA SER A 131 12.96 -5.51 10.74
C SER A 131 12.72 -5.42 12.23
N LYS A 132 11.94 -4.43 12.66
CA LYS A 132 11.59 -4.24 14.07
C LYS A 132 10.08 -4.42 14.23
N LEU A 133 9.69 -5.27 15.18
CA LEU A 133 8.29 -5.52 15.52
C LEU A 133 8.03 -5.06 16.95
N GLU A 134 7.16 -4.07 17.10
CA GLU A 134 6.77 -3.51 18.40
C GLU A 134 5.31 -3.89 18.69
N GLY A 135 5.07 -4.54 19.82
CA GLY A 135 3.72 -4.99 20.22
C GLY A 135 3.14 -6.16 19.41
N TYR A 136 3.89 -6.74 18.47
CA TYR A 136 3.39 -7.77 17.56
C TYR A 136 3.37 -9.16 18.21
N SER A 137 2.23 -9.88 18.07
CA SER A 137 2.05 -11.22 18.65
C SER A 137 2.97 -12.26 18.03
N LEU A 138 3.67 -13.05 18.88
CA LEU A 138 4.51 -14.18 18.43
C LEU A 138 3.71 -15.23 17.65
N PHE A 139 2.48 -15.49 18.05
CA PHE A 139 1.60 -16.42 17.33
C PHE A 139 1.28 -15.92 15.92
N ARG A 140 0.99 -14.64 15.77
CA ARG A 140 0.77 -14.01 14.44
C ARG A 140 2.06 -13.99 13.61
N THR A 141 3.21 -13.74 14.23
CA THR A 141 4.51 -13.82 13.57
C THR A 141 4.73 -15.21 12.98
N PHE A 142 4.55 -16.25 13.78
CA PHE A 142 4.68 -17.63 13.32
C PHE A 142 3.73 -17.94 12.17
N GLY A 143 2.44 -17.61 12.32
CA GLY A 143 1.44 -17.83 11.26
C GLY A 143 1.81 -17.12 9.95
N ASN A 144 2.25 -15.86 10.01
CA ASN A 144 2.67 -15.11 8.82
C ASN A 144 3.93 -15.74 8.17
N GLN A 145 4.90 -16.21 8.96
CA GLN A 145 6.09 -16.87 8.42
C GLN A 145 5.74 -18.18 7.71
N VAL A 146 4.80 -18.96 8.24
CA VAL A 146 4.27 -20.17 7.57
C VAL A 146 3.68 -19.80 6.20
N PHE A 147 2.84 -18.76 6.14
CA PHE A 147 2.30 -18.28 4.87
C PHE A 147 3.38 -17.77 3.92
N ASN A 148 4.37 -17.03 4.39
CA ASN A 148 5.50 -16.58 3.57
C ASN A 148 6.25 -17.77 2.95
N ILE A 149 6.46 -18.86 3.69
CA ILE A 149 7.08 -20.09 3.18
C ILE A 149 6.19 -20.74 2.11
N LEU A 150 4.90 -20.95 2.39
CA LEU A 150 3.97 -21.58 1.45
C LEU A 150 3.88 -20.79 0.14
N PHE A 151 3.77 -19.47 0.22
CA PHE A 151 3.73 -18.60 -0.95
C PHE A 151 5.06 -18.59 -1.72
N SER A 152 6.19 -18.59 -1.00
CA SER A 152 7.52 -18.68 -1.62
C SER A 152 7.68 -19.98 -2.42
N LEU A 153 7.27 -21.11 -1.86
CA LEU A 153 7.29 -22.40 -2.55
C LEU A 153 6.34 -22.39 -3.76
N GLY A 154 5.13 -21.86 -3.59
CA GLY A 154 4.12 -21.83 -4.66
C GLY A 154 4.50 -20.92 -5.84
N CYS A 155 5.22 -19.83 -5.61
CA CYS A 155 5.64 -18.91 -6.67
C CYS A 155 7.10 -19.10 -7.15
N GLY A 156 7.89 -19.91 -6.45
CA GLY A 156 9.30 -20.16 -6.80
C GLY A 156 10.23 -18.98 -6.51
N LYS A 157 9.82 -18.03 -5.67
CA LYS A 157 10.62 -16.85 -5.27
C LYS A 157 10.50 -16.63 -3.77
N ARG A 158 11.62 -16.34 -3.10
CA ARG A 158 11.59 -16.06 -1.67
C ARG A 158 10.82 -14.79 -1.38
N LEU A 159 9.78 -14.90 -0.56
CA LEU A 159 8.94 -13.80 -0.08
C LEU A 159 9.15 -13.64 1.42
N TYR A 160 9.31 -12.40 1.87
CA TYR A 160 9.55 -12.10 3.28
C TYR A 160 8.31 -11.60 4.02
N ASP A 161 7.34 -11.05 3.27
CA ASP A 161 6.07 -10.58 3.79
C ASP A 161 5.02 -10.57 2.69
N LEU A 162 3.76 -10.78 3.04
CA LEU A 162 2.63 -10.82 2.10
C LEU A 162 1.66 -9.65 2.27
N GLY A 163 1.85 -8.80 3.26
CA GLY A 163 0.84 -7.79 3.57
C GLY A 163 1.31 -6.66 4.46
N SER A 164 2.52 -6.13 4.23
CA SER A 164 2.91 -4.89 4.89
C SER A 164 2.16 -3.68 4.30
N GLY A 165 1.99 -2.65 5.13
CA GLY A 165 1.34 -1.40 4.74
C GLY A 165 2.30 -0.35 4.17
N LEU A 166 3.58 -0.68 3.93
CA LEU A 166 4.56 0.23 3.35
C LEU A 166 5.20 -0.40 2.11
N ASN A 167 4.87 0.12 0.93
CA ASN A 167 5.37 -0.37 -0.35
C ASN A 167 5.61 0.79 -1.33
N LEU A 168 6.48 0.59 -2.32
CA LEU A 168 6.66 1.50 -3.45
C LEU A 168 6.48 0.73 -4.76
N TYR A 169 5.79 1.35 -5.71
CA TYR A 169 5.58 0.82 -7.04
C TYR A 169 6.00 1.84 -8.11
N SER A 170 6.65 1.38 -9.16
CA SER A 170 6.85 2.15 -10.39
C SER A 170 5.52 2.31 -11.12
N VAL A 171 5.12 3.54 -11.43
CA VAL A 171 3.89 3.82 -12.18
C VAL A 171 3.99 3.24 -13.59
N LYS A 172 5.18 3.26 -14.21
CA LYS A 172 5.44 2.61 -15.50
C LYS A 172 5.15 1.11 -15.47
N ALA A 173 5.46 0.42 -14.37
CA ALA A 173 5.13 -0.99 -14.20
C ALA A 173 3.62 -1.20 -13.99
N LEU A 174 2.98 -0.36 -13.18
CA LEU A 174 1.54 -0.39 -12.94
C LEU A 174 0.72 -0.16 -14.22
N THR A 175 1.13 0.74 -15.10
CA THR A 175 0.44 1.03 -16.37
C THR A 175 0.33 -0.22 -17.27
N LYS A 176 1.28 -1.14 -17.15
CA LYS A 176 1.31 -2.40 -17.93
C LYS A 176 0.65 -3.58 -17.21
N ALA A 177 0.24 -3.40 -15.97
CA ALA A 177 -0.22 -4.45 -15.08
C ALA A 177 -1.77 -4.57 -15.10
N ASN A 178 -2.26 -5.80 -15.19
CA ASN A 178 -3.71 -6.07 -15.10
C ASN A 178 -4.13 -6.34 -13.65
N TYR A 179 -4.12 -5.31 -12.80
CA TYR A 179 -4.49 -5.41 -11.37
C TYR A 179 -5.97 -5.07 -11.11
N GLN A 180 -6.69 -4.52 -12.09
CA GLN A 180 -8.07 -4.06 -11.90
C GLN A 180 -9.03 -5.19 -11.47
N GLY A 181 -8.80 -6.41 -11.94
CA GLY A 181 -9.57 -7.59 -11.57
C GLY A 181 -9.24 -8.17 -10.19
N PHE A 182 -8.20 -7.72 -9.50
CA PHE A 182 -7.84 -8.26 -8.19
C PHE A 182 -8.84 -7.88 -7.10
N ALA A 183 -8.87 -8.66 -6.01
CA ALA A 183 -9.80 -8.47 -4.92
C ALA A 183 -9.72 -7.05 -4.32
N ASN A 184 -10.86 -6.55 -3.84
CA ASN A 184 -10.96 -5.21 -3.28
C ASN A 184 -10.65 -5.13 -1.77
N ASN A 185 -10.54 -6.26 -1.10
CA ASN A 185 -10.30 -6.34 0.34
C ASN A 185 -8.80 -6.39 0.70
N LEU A 186 -8.49 -6.77 1.92
CA LEU A 186 -7.12 -6.90 2.44
C LEU A 186 -6.25 -7.90 1.66
N THR A 187 -6.86 -8.78 0.86
CA THR A 187 -6.10 -9.76 0.07
C THR A 187 -5.49 -9.19 -1.20
N PHE A 188 -5.77 -7.93 -1.56
CA PHE A 188 -5.19 -7.25 -2.71
C PHE A 188 -3.65 -7.36 -2.76
N ASN A 189 -2.98 -7.19 -1.62
CA ASN A 189 -1.52 -7.29 -1.56
C ASN A 189 -1.00 -8.69 -1.94
N TYR A 190 -1.71 -9.76 -1.57
CA TYR A 190 -1.34 -11.12 -1.97
C TYR A 190 -1.40 -11.30 -3.49
N PHE A 191 -2.46 -10.75 -4.13
CA PHE A 191 -2.55 -10.73 -5.58
C PHE A 191 -1.41 -9.95 -6.21
N MET A 192 -1.12 -8.74 -5.73
CA MET A 192 -0.05 -7.90 -6.27
C MET A 192 1.31 -8.58 -6.19
N ILE A 193 1.65 -9.21 -5.06
CA ILE A 193 2.93 -9.88 -4.86
C ILE A 193 3.07 -11.08 -5.81
N LEU A 194 2.07 -11.97 -5.88
CA LEU A 194 2.12 -13.13 -6.77
C LEU A 194 2.13 -12.72 -8.25
N ALA A 195 1.34 -11.71 -8.60
CA ALA A 195 1.31 -11.17 -9.95
C ALA A 195 2.64 -10.51 -10.33
N SER A 196 3.29 -9.77 -9.43
CA SER A 196 4.61 -9.18 -9.65
C SER A 196 5.67 -10.25 -9.97
N VAL A 197 5.61 -11.41 -9.32
CA VAL A 197 6.48 -12.55 -9.66
C VAL A 197 6.18 -13.06 -11.06
N ASN A 198 4.91 -13.20 -11.42
CA ASN A 198 4.50 -13.67 -12.75
C ASN A 198 4.86 -12.67 -13.85
N TRP A 199 4.68 -11.38 -13.62
CA TRP A 199 5.07 -10.30 -14.54
C TRP A 199 6.58 -10.13 -14.65
N LYS A 200 7.36 -10.89 -13.86
CA LYS A 200 8.84 -10.81 -13.79
C LYS A 200 9.32 -9.41 -13.40
N TRP A 201 8.60 -8.75 -12.54
CA TRP A 201 9.02 -7.46 -12.02
C TRP A 201 10.33 -7.55 -11.25
N ASN A 202 11.18 -6.53 -11.41
CA ASN A 202 12.36 -6.36 -10.57
C ASN A 202 11.92 -5.90 -9.18
N MET A 203 11.51 -6.88 -8.35
CA MET A 203 10.99 -6.65 -6.99
C MET A 203 12.06 -6.92 -5.93
N GLU A 204 12.08 -6.08 -4.92
CA GLU A 204 12.95 -6.24 -3.75
C GLU A 204 12.19 -5.98 -2.46
N PHE A 205 12.48 -6.78 -1.43
CA PHE A 205 11.98 -6.55 -0.07
C PHE A 205 12.98 -5.71 0.72
N PHE A 206 12.47 -4.86 1.62
CA PHE A 206 13.28 -4.09 2.56
C PHE A 206 12.73 -4.20 3.98
N PRO A 207 13.59 -4.15 5.01
CA PRO A 207 13.15 -4.25 6.40
C PRO A 207 12.39 -3.00 6.82
N ILE A 208 11.32 -3.19 7.59
CA ILE A 208 10.52 -2.09 8.14
C ILE A 208 10.38 -2.20 9.65
N THR A 209 10.12 -1.05 10.25
CA THR A 209 9.60 -0.92 11.61
C THR A 209 8.08 -1.03 11.58
N TRP A 210 7.52 -1.89 12.41
CA TRP A 210 6.08 -2.13 12.47
C TRP A 210 5.62 -2.16 13.91
N ARG A 211 4.58 -1.38 14.23
CA ARG A 211 4.04 -1.33 15.59
C ARG A 211 2.56 -1.69 15.62
N GLU A 212 2.13 -2.28 16.73
CA GLU A 212 0.74 -2.63 17.03
C GLU A 212 0.38 -2.12 18.43
N ASP A 213 0.06 -0.83 18.57
CA ASP A 213 -0.22 -0.23 19.86
C ASP A 213 -1.72 -0.13 20.16
N ASP A 214 -2.51 0.37 19.19
CA ASP A 214 -3.91 0.77 19.41
C ASP A 214 -4.88 0.22 18.36
N GLN A 215 -4.47 -0.80 17.61
CA GLN A 215 -5.29 -1.42 16.57
C GLN A 215 -6.06 -2.62 17.09
N ILE A 216 -7.39 -2.56 16.95
CA ILE A 216 -8.24 -3.75 17.13
C ILE A 216 -8.27 -4.50 15.80
N SER A 217 -7.54 -5.62 15.73
CA SER A 217 -7.60 -6.49 14.56
C SER A 217 -8.97 -7.17 14.46
N ASN A 218 -9.82 -6.70 13.57
CA ASN A 218 -11.13 -7.31 13.26
C ASN A 218 -11.02 -8.55 12.37
N VAL A 219 -9.83 -9.08 12.18
CA VAL A 219 -9.55 -10.19 11.29
C VAL A 219 -9.95 -11.51 11.94
N LYS A 220 -10.97 -12.17 11.38
CA LYS A 220 -11.29 -13.56 11.69
C LYS A 220 -10.23 -14.47 11.08
N LEU A 221 -9.18 -14.79 11.84
CA LEU A 221 -7.96 -15.48 11.39
C LEU A 221 -8.24 -16.71 10.52
N PHE A 222 -9.13 -17.60 10.93
CA PHE A 222 -9.46 -18.82 10.15
C PHE A 222 -10.11 -18.53 8.79
N LYS A 223 -11.03 -17.54 8.73
CA LYS A 223 -11.68 -17.17 7.47
C LYS A 223 -10.64 -16.56 6.51
N GLN A 224 -9.81 -15.66 7.00
CA GLN A 224 -8.77 -15.04 6.19
C GLN A 224 -7.72 -16.05 5.73
N SER A 225 -7.27 -16.96 6.60
CA SER A 225 -6.32 -18.01 6.23
C SER A 225 -6.84 -18.87 5.08
N ARG A 226 -8.14 -19.25 5.14
CA ARG A 226 -8.79 -20.02 4.07
C ARG A 226 -8.86 -19.25 2.75
N GLU A 227 -9.17 -17.94 2.78
CA GLU A 227 -9.20 -17.08 1.60
C GLU A 227 -7.80 -16.97 0.99
N VAL A 228 -6.78 -16.73 1.81
CA VAL A 228 -5.39 -16.63 1.38
C VAL A 228 -4.87 -17.92 0.76
N LEU A 229 -5.19 -19.08 1.35
CA LEU A 229 -4.85 -20.39 0.75
C LEU A 229 -5.55 -20.62 -0.60
N LYS A 230 -6.81 -20.20 -0.74
CA LYS A 230 -7.49 -20.27 -2.04
C LYS A 230 -6.79 -19.45 -3.12
N ILE A 231 -6.30 -18.25 -2.77
CA ILE A 231 -5.54 -17.40 -3.69
C ILE A 231 -4.28 -18.13 -4.16
N LEU A 232 -3.51 -18.71 -3.23
CA LEU A 232 -2.32 -19.48 -3.55
C LEU A 232 -2.62 -20.69 -4.43
N LEU A 233 -3.65 -21.46 -4.09
CA LEU A 233 -4.07 -22.61 -4.90
C LEU A 233 -4.50 -22.18 -6.30
N THR A 234 -5.27 -21.11 -6.45
CA THR A 234 -5.65 -20.57 -7.76
C THR A 234 -4.39 -20.20 -8.57
N TYR A 235 -3.42 -19.55 -7.93
CA TYR A 235 -2.14 -19.18 -8.58
C TYR A 235 -1.34 -20.40 -9.05
N ILE A 236 -1.30 -21.48 -8.24
CA ILE A 236 -0.55 -22.71 -8.58
C ILE A 236 -1.25 -23.49 -9.69
N ILE A 237 -2.57 -23.66 -9.59
CA ILE A 237 -3.36 -24.51 -10.51
C ILE A 237 -3.58 -23.81 -11.85
N SER A 238 -3.94 -22.53 -11.84
CA SER A 238 -4.23 -21.77 -13.07
C SER A 238 -3.74 -20.31 -12.94
N ARG A 239 -2.48 -20.10 -13.31
CA ARG A 239 -1.89 -18.74 -13.37
C ARG A 239 -2.66 -17.81 -14.30
N LYS A 240 -3.21 -18.36 -15.39
CA LYS A 240 -4.04 -17.60 -16.33
C LYS A 240 -5.29 -17.07 -15.62
N ASP A 241 -6.05 -17.93 -14.96
CA ASP A 241 -7.27 -17.52 -14.24
C ASP A 241 -6.93 -16.53 -13.11
N PHE A 242 -5.85 -16.78 -12.37
CA PHE A 242 -5.36 -15.89 -11.33
C PHE A 242 -5.12 -14.45 -11.87
N LEU A 243 -4.57 -14.31 -13.09
CA LEU A 243 -4.24 -13.01 -13.65
C LEU A 243 -5.38 -12.35 -14.44
N THR A 244 -6.35 -13.11 -14.94
CA THR A 244 -7.36 -12.60 -15.87
C THR A 244 -8.78 -12.60 -15.34
N LYS A 245 -9.07 -13.44 -14.34
CA LYS A 245 -10.39 -13.52 -13.73
C LYS A 245 -10.66 -12.29 -12.86
N ASN A 246 -11.89 -11.82 -12.89
CA ASN A 246 -12.32 -10.72 -12.04
C ASN A 246 -12.68 -11.21 -10.64
N PHE A 247 -11.81 -10.95 -9.66
CA PHE A 247 -12.00 -11.22 -8.23
C PHE A 247 -12.53 -9.99 -7.47
N SER A 248 -12.65 -8.84 -8.14
CA SER A 248 -13.09 -7.60 -7.49
C SER A 248 -14.60 -7.56 -7.25
N GLY A 249 -15.37 -8.33 -8.01
CA GLY A 249 -16.82 -8.28 -8.01
C GLY A 249 -17.38 -6.97 -8.60
N ARG A 250 -16.54 -6.16 -9.28
CA ARG A 250 -16.92 -4.89 -9.92
C ARG A 250 -16.43 -4.86 -11.36
N GLU A 251 -17.00 -3.98 -12.16
CA GLU A 251 -16.46 -3.68 -13.48
C GLU A 251 -15.08 -3.02 -13.37
N TYR A 252 -14.24 -3.25 -14.35
CA TYR A 252 -12.91 -2.63 -14.40
C TYR A 252 -13.05 -1.11 -14.53
N TYR A 253 -12.18 -0.37 -13.86
CA TYR A 253 -12.18 1.11 -13.86
C TYR A 253 -13.48 1.75 -13.32
N SER A 254 -14.32 1.00 -12.59
CA SER A 254 -15.56 1.53 -11.97
C SER A 254 -15.31 2.23 -10.62
N TYR A 255 -14.06 2.55 -10.32
CA TYR A 255 -13.66 3.21 -9.08
C TYR A 255 -13.61 4.72 -9.28
N SER A 256 -14.43 5.44 -8.54
CA SER A 256 -14.52 6.89 -8.61
C SER A 256 -14.43 7.52 -7.24
N TYR A 257 -14.02 8.78 -7.21
CA TYR A 257 -13.86 9.54 -5.97
C TYR A 257 -14.32 10.99 -6.17
N THR A 258 -14.57 11.66 -5.07
CA THR A 258 -14.80 13.10 -5.02
C THR A 258 -13.62 13.75 -4.31
N VAL A 259 -13.09 14.83 -4.89
CA VAL A 259 -12.06 15.63 -4.22
C VAL A 259 -12.71 16.41 -3.09
N VAL A 260 -12.24 16.18 -1.87
CA VAL A 260 -12.73 16.88 -0.67
C VAL A 260 -11.93 18.15 -0.45
N GLU A 261 -10.61 18.07 -0.62
CA GLU A 261 -9.70 19.18 -0.36
C GLU A 261 -8.43 19.04 -1.21
N LYS A 262 -7.91 20.18 -1.70
CA LYS A 262 -6.57 20.31 -2.29
C LYS A 262 -5.83 21.43 -1.58
N GLN A 263 -4.74 21.09 -0.94
CA GLN A 263 -3.81 22.05 -0.36
C GLN A 263 -2.58 22.15 -1.28
N HIS A 264 -2.31 23.36 -1.74
CA HIS A 264 -1.10 23.66 -2.50
C HIS A 264 0.05 24.03 -1.56
N HIS A 265 1.26 23.86 -2.02
CA HIS A 265 2.45 24.35 -1.31
C HIS A 265 2.23 25.80 -0.86
N ARG A 266 2.47 26.09 0.41
CA ARG A 266 2.54 27.49 0.86
C ARG A 266 3.87 28.02 0.35
N ASP A 267 3.82 28.90 -0.65
CA ASP A 267 4.99 29.73 -0.99
C ASP A 267 5.38 30.51 0.25
N LEU A 268 6.55 30.18 0.83
CA LEU A 268 7.17 30.90 1.94
C LEU A 268 7.85 32.16 1.43
#